data_cf7571fe90b8972824bc6898a1a9cb15
#
_entry.id   cf7571fe90b8972824bc6898a1a9cb15
#
_cell.length_a   1.000
_cell.length_b   1.000
_cell.length_c   1.000
_cell.angle_alpha   90.00
_cell.angle_beta   90.00
_cell.angle_gamma   90.00
#
_symmetry.space_group_name_H-M   'P 1'
#
loop_
_entity.id
_entity.type
_entity.pdbx_description
1 polymer ?
#
loop_
_entity_poly.entity_id
_entity_poly.type
_entity_poly.pdbx_seq_one_letter_code
_entity_poly.pdbx_strand_id
1 'polypeptide(L)'
;MGPAGPCLEAGHRPLDHPPFLWSPQLNAAPADQIRLLDVQALDLRLAQLSHKRTSLPEHAEIEQLSSDLAQLRDLLVASTTEESDTTREQTKAEQDVDQVRQRAVRDQQRLDSGAVSSPKDLESLQREIVSLAKRQGDLEDVVLEIMERREGAQERVAELTERVAAVQAKVDDATARRDAATAELDAEAATVTKDRQVVAEVIPADLLKLYDKLRAQQGGVGAARLYQRRCEGCRLELNMAEVGDVRAASPDTVLRCENCHRILVRTSESGL
;
A
#
# COMPACT_ATOMS: atom_id res chain seq x y z
N MET A 1 28.46 34.71 82.73
CA MET A 1 27.29 35.59 82.63
C MET A 1 27.21 36.06 81.18
N GLY A 2 26.32 35.46 80.36
CA GLY A 2 26.02 35.91 79.01
C GLY A 2 24.56 35.46 78.71
N PRO A 3 23.72 36.34 78.17
CA PRO A 3 22.27 36.09 78.14
C PRO A 3 21.86 35.13 77.06
N ALA A 4 20.79 34.39 77.38
CA ALA A 4 20.06 33.48 76.50
C ALA A 4 19.32 34.28 75.40
N GLY A 5 19.52 33.86 74.14
CA GLY A 5 18.75 34.35 72.98
C GLY A 5 17.44 33.55 72.86
N PRO A 6 16.38 34.15 72.33
CA PRO A 6 15.05 33.54 72.31
C PRO A 6 14.92 32.49 71.19
N CYS A 7 14.21 31.40 71.48
CA CYS A 7 13.75 30.38 70.53
C CYS A 7 12.80 31.00 69.54
N LEU A 8 13.13 30.93 68.23
CA LEU A 8 12.23 31.22 67.13
C LEU A 8 11.30 30.02 66.90
N GLU A 9 10.04 30.17 67.24
CA GLU A 9 8.98 29.24 66.81
C GLU A 9 8.86 29.23 65.31
N ALA A 10 9.16 28.07 64.73
CA ALA A 10 8.93 27.81 63.33
C ALA A 10 7.42 27.70 63.06
N GLY A 11 6.82 28.80 62.68
CA GLY A 11 5.44 28.81 62.20
C GLY A 11 5.29 27.93 60.99
N HIS A 12 4.52 26.87 61.11
CA HIS A 12 4.02 26.09 59.97
C HIS A 12 3.14 27.02 59.13
N ARG A 13 3.67 27.51 57.98
CA ARG A 13 2.86 28.07 56.92
C ARG A 13 2.17 26.88 56.22
N PRO A 14 0.83 26.87 56.13
CA PRO A 14 0.15 25.94 55.21
C PRO A 14 0.65 26.26 53.79
N LEU A 15 1.06 25.24 53.07
CA LEU A 15 1.35 25.33 51.62
C LEU A 15 0.02 25.67 50.94
N ASP A 16 -0.21 26.97 50.70
CA ASP A 16 -1.21 27.43 49.74
C ASP A 16 -0.84 26.88 48.39
N HIS A 17 -1.37 25.72 48.04
CA HIS A 17 -1.43 25.30 46.67
C HIS A 17 -2.33 26.31 45.95
N PRO A 18 -1.84 27.01 44.91
CA PRO A 18 -2.69 27.93 44.16
C PRO A 18 -3.90 27.14 43.65
N PRO A 19 -5.13 27.72 43.78
CA PRO A 19 -6.30 27.06 43.22
C PRO A 19 -6.02 26.82 41.73
N PHE A 20 -6.16 25.57 41.31
CA PHE A 20 -6.04 25.09 39.96
C PHE A 20 -6.58 26.09 38.95
N LEU A 21 -5.69 26.67 38.10
CA LEU A 21 -6.08 27.58 37.01
C LEU A 21 -6.88 26.79 35.98
N TRP A 22 -8.13 26.52 36.27
CA TRP A 22 -9.08 26.03 35.29
C TRP A 22 -9.26 27.10 34.22
N SER A 23 -8.97 26.79 32.98
CA SER A 23 -9.55 27.47 31.81
C SER A 23 -11.04 27.66 32.08
N PRO A 24 -11.71 28.73 31.57
CA PRO A 24 -13.08 29.06 31.93
C PRO A 24 -13.93 27.80 32.04
N GLN A 25 -14.53 27.59 33.22
CA GLN A 25 -15.27 26.36 33.53
C GLN A 25 -16.43 26.27 32.54
N LEU A 26 -16.36 25.32 31.64
CA LEU A 26 -17.45 25.01 30.73
C LEU A 26 -18.52 24.25 31.52
N ASN A 27 -19.75 24.71 31.45
CA ASN A 27 -20.89 24.02 32.02
C ASN A 27 -21.77 23.44 30.90
N ALA A 28 -22.20 22.22 31.09
CA ALA A 28 -23.13 21.53 30.19
C ALA A 28 -24.01 20.56 30.99
N ALA A 29 -25.24 20.40 30.59
CA ALA A 29 -26.16 19.50 31.28
C ALA A 29 -25.59 18.07 31.32
N PRO A 30 -25.78 17.30 32.41
CA PRO A 30 -25.26 15.94 32.53
C PRO A 30 -25.67 15.02 31.36
N ALA A 31 -26.87 15.20 30.83
CA ALA A 31 -27.35 14.47 29.66
C ALA A 31 -26.50 14.75 28.42
N ASP A 32 -26.05 16.00 28.21
CA ASP A 32 -25.21 16.36 27.07
C ASP A 32 -23.77 15.84 27.23
N GLN A 33 -23.28 15.84 28.49
CA GLN A 33 -21.98 15.20 28.78
C GLN A 33 -22.03 13.70 28.49
N ILE A 34 -23.11 13.00 28.81
CA ILE A 34 -23.28 11.57 28.50
C ILE A 34 -23.34 11.36 26.99
N ARG A 35 -24.04 12.21 26.22
CA ARG A 35 -24.07 12.13 24.74
C ARG A 35 -22.70 12.24 24.08
N LEU A 36 -21.71 12.87 24.73
CA LEU A 36 -20.34 12.85 24.25
C LEU A 36 -19.75 11.43 24.18
N LEU A 37 -20.18 10.51 25.04
CA LEU A 37 -19.73 9.12 24.97
C LEU A 37 -20.30 8.41 23.74
N ASP A 38 -21.53 8.77 23.34
CA ASP A 38 -22.12 8.23 22.10
C ASP A 38 -21.37 8.77 20.87
N VAL A 39 -21.06 10.08 20.83
CA VAL A 39 -20.20 10.66 19.78
C VAL A 39 -18.83 10.00 19.76
N GLN A 40 -18.21 9.77 20.92
CA GLN A 40 -16.93 9.10 21.02
C GLN A 40 -16.97 7.66 20.51
N ALA A 41 -18.04 6.92 20.78
CA ALA A 41 -18.21 5.56 20.27
C ALA A 41 -18.30 5.54 18.73
N LEU A 42 -19.06 6.49 18.15
CA LEU A 42 -19.18 6.65 16.70
C LEU A 42 -17.84 7.08 16.06
N ASP A 43 -17.12 8.00 16.69
CA ASP A 43 -15.79 8.41 16.22
C ASP A 43 -14.76 7.28 16.28
N LEU A 44 -14.81 6.42 17.30
CA LEU A 44 -13.99 5.21 17.37
C LEU A 44 -14.36 4.22 16.25
N ARG A 45 -15.66 4.07 15.96
CA ARG A 45 -16.12 3.22 14.86
C ARG A 45 -15.60 3.74 13.52
N LEU A 46 -15.67 5.03 13.26
CA LEU A 46 -15.10 5.64 12.05
C LEU A 46 -13.59 5.41 11.95
N ALA A 47 -12.86 5.57 13.05
CA ALA A 47 -11.43 5.30 13.09
C ALA A 47 -11.10 3.81 12.79
N GLN A 48 -11.90 2.88 13.33
CA GLN A 48 -11.77 1.45 13.05
C GLN A 48 -12.04 1.11 11.57
N LEU A 49 -13.08 1.70 10.98
CA LEU A 49 -13.40 1.52 9.55
C LEU A 49 -12.29 2.07 8.66
N SER A 50 -11.80 3.26 8.97
CA SER A 50 -10.65 3.85 8.26
C SER A 50 -9.40 2.96 8.36
N HIS A 51 -9.11 2.42 9.54
CA HIS A 51 -7.98 1.50 9.71
C HIS A 51 -8.17 0.21 8.93
N LYS A 52 -9.36 -0.40 8.99
CA LYS A 52 -9.68 -1.61 8.21
C LYS A 52 -9.48 -1.37 6.71
N ARG A 53 -9.95 -0.22 6.19
CA ARG A 53 -9.81 0.16 4.78
C ARG A 53 -8.35 0.24 4.34
N THR A 54 -7.48 0.82 5.16
CA THR A 54 -6.05 0.96 4.84
C THR A 54 -5.25 -0.32 5.07
N SER A 55 -5.76 -1.24 5.87
CA SER A 55 -5.11 -2.51 6.21
C SER A 55 -5.72 -3.73 5.52
N LEU A 56 -6.48 -3.53 4.43
CA LEU A 56 -7.01 -4.64 3.64
C LEU A 56 -5.85 -5.51 3.12
N PRO A 57 -5.90 -6.84 3.30
CA PRO A 57 -4.83 -7.75 2.84
C PRO A 57 -4.64 -7.72 1.33
N GLU A 58 -5.69 -7.37 0.57
CA GLU A 58 -5.66 -7.21 -0.88
C GLU A 58 -4.66 -6.14 -1.34
N HIS A 59 -4.35 -5.13 -0.52
CA HIS A 59 -3.34 -4.13 -0.87
C HIS A 59 -1.96 -4.76 -1.05
N ALA A 60 -1.54 -5.59 -0.11
CA ALA A 60 -0.25 -6.27 -0.17
C ALA A 60 -0.21 -7.32 -1.29
N GLU A 61 -1.32 -8.05 -1.49
CA GLU A 61 -1.47 -9.02 -2.58
C GLU A 61 -1.34 -8.34 -3.95
N ILE A 62 -2.02 -7.21 -4.17
CA ILE A 62 -1.95 -6.44 -5.42
C ILE A 62 -0.53 -5.90 -5.65
N GLU A 63 0.13 -5.39 -4.62
CA GLU A 63 1.50 -4.89 -4.71
C GLU A 63 2.47 -6.00 -5.16
N GLN A 64 2.40 -7.17 -4.54
CA GLN A 64 3.23 -8.32 -4.90
C GLN A 64 2.95 -8.79 -6.33
N LEU A 65 1.68 -9.03 -6.68
CA LEU A 65 1.30 -9.49 -8.02
C LEU A 65 1.66 -8.46 -9.11
N SER A 66 1.55 -7.16 -8.80
CA SER A 66 1.94 -6.10 -9.74
C SER A 66 3.46 -6.06 -9.98
N SER A 67 4.25 -6.32 -8.94
CA SER A 67 5.70 -6.47 -9.06
C SER A 67 6.08 -7.67 -9.93
N ASP A 68 5.46 -8.82 -9.67
CA ASP A 68 5.69 -10.04 -10.46
C ASP A 68 5.28 -9.84 -11.93
N LEU A 69 4.16 -9.17 -12.17
CA LEU A 69 3.66 -8.83 -13.50
C LEU A 69 4.64 -7.92 -14.26
N ALA A 70 5.21 -6.93 -13.59
CA ALA A 70 6.21 -6.04 -14.20
C ALA A 70 7.44 -6.84 -14.66
N GLN A 71 7.97 -7.73 -13.81
CA GLN A 71 9.10 -8.57 -14.15
C GLN A 71 8.80 -9.51 -15.33
N LEU A 72 7.61 -10.12 -15.34
CA LEU A 72 7.20 -10.99 -16.45
C LEU A 72 7.05 -10.21 -17.77
N ARG A 73 6.56 -8.99 -17.73
CA ARG A 73 6.45 -8.11 -18.91
C ARG A 73 7.84 -7.74 -19.45
N ASP A 74 8.80 -7.44 -18.58
CA ASP A 74 10.17 -7.14 -19.00
C ASP A 74 10.81 -8.36 -19.67
N LEU A 75 10.62 -9.57 -19.13
CA LEU A 75 11.07 -10.82 -19.74
C LEU A 75 10.39 -11.08 -21.09
N LEU A 76 9.09 -10.82 -21.21
CA LEU A 76 8.35 -10.95 -22.45
C LEU A 76 8.89 -10.01 -23.53
N VAL A 77 9.16 -8.75 -23.19
CA VAL A 77 9.77 -7.78 -24.12
C VAL A 77 11.14 -8.26 -24.61
N ALA A 78 11.99 -8.74 -23.69
CA ALA A 78 13.30 -9.26 -24.03
C ALA A 78 13.20 -10.48 -24.98
N SER A 79 12.31 -11.45 -24.69
CA SER A 79 12.11 -12.63 -25.52
C SER A 79 11.50 -12.30 -26.88
N THR A 80 10.58 -11.34 -26.96
CA THR A 80 10.02 -10.86 -28.22
C THR A 80 11.07 -10.18 -29.08
N THR A 81 12.01 -9.47 -28.46
CA THR A 81 13.14 -8.85 -29.16
C THR A 81 14.06 -9.94 -29.71
N GLU A 82 14.39 -10.96 -28.92
CA GLU A 82 15.21 -12.11 -29.35
C GLU A 82 14.56 -12.85 -30.53
N GLU A 83 13.26 -13.11 -30.47
CA GLU A 83 12.51 -13.72 -31.58
C GLU A 83 12.56 -12.87 -32.86
N SER A 84 12.39 -11.56 -32.74
CA SER A 84 12.50 -10.63 -33.86
C SER A 84 13.90 -10.60 -34.46
N ASP A 85 14.92 -10.62 -33.63
CA ASP A 85 16.32 -10.63 -34.09
C ASP A 85 16.66 -11.93 -34.80
N THR A 86 16.30 -13.10 -34.24
CA THR A 86 16.51 -14.40 -34.85
C THR A 86 15.74 -14.56 -36.16
N THR A 87 14.53 -13.99 -36.28
CA THR A 87 13.76 -13.94 -37.50
C THR A 87 14.48 -13.15 -38.60
N ARG A 88 15.09 -12.02 -38.26
CA ARG A 88 15.90 -11.22 -39.21
C ARG A 88 17.18 -11.94 -39.60
N GLU A 89 17.86 -12.64 -38.66
CA GLU A 89 19.02 -13.44 -38.94
C GLU A 89 18.69 -14.59 -39.88
N GLN A 90 17.58 -15.30 -39.67
CA GLN A 90 17.11 -16.35 -40.56
C GLN A 90 16.87 -15.86 -41.97
N THR A 91 16.12 -14.76 -42.11
CA THR A 91 15.85 -14.17 -43.43
C THR A 91 17.13 -13.83 -44.21
N LYS A 92 18.12 -13.27 -43.46
CA LYS A 92 19.43 -12.97 -44.07
C LYS A 92 20.19 -14.22 -44.49
N ALA A 93 20.24 -15.22 -43.63
CA ALA A 93 20.92 -16.50 -43.93
C ALA A 93 20.28 -17.22 -45.14
N GLU A 94 18.95 -17.24 -45.24
CA GLU A 94 18.20 -17.77 -46.37
C GLU A 94 18.55 -17.03 -47.68
N GLN A 95 18.66 -15.70 -47.62
CA GLN A 95 19.10 -14.88 -48.77
C GLN A 95 20.53 -15.23 -49.21
N ASP A 96 21.43 -15.48 -48.25
CA ASP A 96 22.80 -15.88 -48.54
C ASP A 96 22.85 -17.28 -49.22
N VAL A 97 22.04 -18.24 -48.76
CA VAL A 97 21.85 -19.55 -49.43
C VAL A 97 21.35 -19.35 -50.85
N ASP A 98 20.32 -18.55 -51.05
CA ASP A 98 19.75 -18.30 -52.38
C ASP A 98 20.76 -17.66 -53.35
N GLN A 99 21.60 -16.73 -52.88
CA GLN A 99 22.65 -16.11 -53.69
C GLN A 99 23.65 -17.15 -54.19
N VAL A 100 24.11 -18.03 -53.28
CA VAL A 100 25.05 -19.12 -53.61
C VAL A 100 24.42 -20.11 -54.59
N ARG A 101 23.18 -20.52 -54.33
CA ARG A 101 22.40 -21.41 -55.23
C ARG A 101 22.23 -20.82 -56.61
N GLN A 102 21.83 -19.57 -56.74
CA GLN A 102 21.70 -18.91 -58.03
C GLN A 102 23.02 -18.80 -58.78
N ARG A 103 24.15 -18.61 -58.08
CA ARG A 103 25.46 -18.60 -58.69
C ARG A 103 25.83 -20.01 -59.21
N ALA A 104 25.61 -21.02 -58.39
CA ALA A 104 25.87 -22.42 -58.79
C ALA A 104 25.05 -22.81 -60.01
N VAL A 105 23.78 -22.44 -60.08
CA VAL A 105 22.92 -22.67 -61.25
C VAL A 105 23.44 -21.97 -62.51
N ARG A 106 23.85 -20.70 -62.41
CA ARG A 106 24.44 -19.99 -63.55
C ARG A 106 25.73 -20.61 -64.04
N ASP A 107 26.59 -21.04 -63.12
CA ASP A 107 27.87 -21.65 -63.46
C ASP A 107 27.68 -23.06 -64.08
N GLN A 108 26.68 -23.80 -63.60
CA GLN A 108 26.29 -25.10 -64.22
C GLN A 108 25.70 -24.88 -65.61
N GLN A 109 24.83 -23.93 -65.85
CA GLN A 109 24.28 -23.58 -67.16
C GLN A 109 25.39 -23.16 -68.14
N ARG A 110 26.40 -22.44 -67.67
CA ARG A 110 27.52 -22.00 -68.45
C ARG A 110 28.41 -23.21 -68.85
N LEU A 111 28.55 -24.19 -67.95
CA LEU A 111 29.24 -25.46 -68.24
C LEU A 111 28.48 -26.26 -69.26
N ASP A 112 27.15 -26.44 -69.10
CA ASP A 112 26.30 -27.27 -69.96
C ASP A 112 26.14 -26.71 -71.38
N SER A 113 26.16 -25.38 -71.50
CA SER A 113 26.01 -24.70 -72.82
C SER A 113 27.22 -24.80 -73.70
N GLY A 114 28.36 -25.37 -73.23
CA GLY A 114 29.60 -25.47 -74.00
C GLY A 114 30.27 -24.13 -74.33
N ALA A 115 29.84 -23.06 -73.70
CA ALA A 115 30.35 -21.69 -73.88
C ALA A 115 31.84 -21.54 -73.47
N VAL A 116 32.36 -22.50 -72.69
CA VAL A 116 33.75 -22.50 -72.21
C VAL A 116 34.56 -23.55 -73.03
N SER A 117 35.44 -23.06 -73.86
CA SER A 117 36.23 -23.93 -74.81
C SER A 117 37.61 -24.26 -74.29
N SER A 118 38.16 -23.56 -73.34
CA SER A 118 39.49 -23.80 -72.75
C SER A 118 39.44 -24.94 -71.73
N PRO A 119 40.27 -26.00 -71.83
CA PRO A 119 40.32 -27.10 -70.87
C PRO A 119 40.61 -26.60 -69.41
N LYS A 120 41.49 -25.62 -69.31
CA LYS A 120 41.83 -25.02 -68.01
C LYS A 120 40.64 -24.27 -67.38
N ASP A 121 39.84 -23.53 -68.15
CA ASP A 121 38.67 -22.81 -67.66
C ASP A 121 37.53 -23.76 -67.30
N LEU A 122 37.35 -24.86 -68.05
CA LEU A 122 36.40 -25.93 -67.71
C LEU A 122 36.73 -26.58 -66.37
N GLU A 123 38.00 -26.93 -66.14
CA GLU A 123 38.41 -27.47 -64.83
C GLU A 123 38.22 -26.47 -63.67
N SER A 124 38.54 -25.22 -63.97
CA SER A 124 38.28 -24.12 -62.95
C SER A 124 36.81 -23.97 -62.64
N LEU A 125 35.93 -23.98 -63.63
CA LEU A 125 34.49 -23.86 -63.46
C LEU A 125 33.90 -25.05 -62.71
N GLN A 126 34.36 -26.29 -63.02
CA GLN A 126 33.94 -27.46 -62.27
C GLN A 126 34.33 -27.39 -60.78
N ARG A 127 35.60 -26.99 -60.50
CA ARG A 127 36.05 -26.80 -59.11
C ARG A 127 35.25 -25.73 -58.39
N GLU A 128 34.85 -24.65 -59.09
CA GLU A 128 33.99 -23.59 -58.51
C GLU A 128 32.58 -24.11 -58.17
N ILE A 129 31.97 -24.92 -59.08
CA ILE A 129 30.63 -25.52 -58.80
C ILE A 129 30.70 -26.44 -57.59
N VAL A 130 31.75 -27.27 -57.44
CA VAL A 130 31.92 -28.11 -56.24
C VAL A 130 32.11 -27.26 -54.97
N SER A 131 32.87 -26.18 -55.06
CA SER A 131 33.07 -25.27 -53.94
C SER A 131 31.75 -24.55 -53.53
N LEU A 132 30.96 -24.13 -54.53
CA LEU A 132 29.64 -23.50 -54.28
C LEU A 132 28.66 -24.48 -53.65
N ALA A 133 28.64 -25.76 -54.09
CA ALA A 133 27.81 -26.79 -53.49
C ALA A 133 28.17 -27.04 -52.03
N LYS A 134 29.46 -27.11 -51.70
CA LYS A 134 29.92 -27.20 -50.32
C LYS A 134 29.49 -25.99 -49.50
N ARG A 135 29.72 -24.78 -50.05
CA ARG A 135 29.35 -23.52 -49.38
C ARG A 135 27.85 -23.42 -49.15
N GLN A 136 27.01 -23.89 -50.08
CA GLN A 136 25.57 -23.97 -49.92
C GLN A 136 25.19 -24.87 -48.74
N GLY A 137 25.76 -26.06 -48.61
CA GLY A 137 25.52 -26.95 -47.48
C GLY A 137 25.90 -26.31 -46.15
N ASP A 138 27.11 -25.72 -46.08
CA ASP A 138 27.59 -25.05 -44.87
C ASP A 138 26.61 -23.88 -44.44
N LEU A 139 26.01 -23.16 -45.39
CA LEU A 139 25.03 -22.09 -45.12
C LEU A 139 23.65 -22.65 -44.78
N GLU A 140 23.23 -23.77 -45.38
CA GLU A 140 21.97 -24.45 -45.03
C GLU A 140 22.03 -24.97 -43.57
N ASP A 141 23.17 -25.49 -43.11
CA ASP A 141 23.38 -25.86 -41.70
C ASP A 141 23.22 -24.65 -40.76
N VAL A 142 23.77 -23.47 -41.13
CA VAL A 142 23.60 -22.24 -40.38
C VAL A 142 22.13 -21.83 -40.32
N VAL A 143 21.36 -21.96 -41.40
CA VAL A 143 19.92 -21.68 -41.42
C VAL A 143 19.19 -22.59 -40.43
N LEU A 144 19.52 -23.89 -40.38
CA LEU A 144 18.91 -24.83 -39.44
C LEU A 144 19.19 -24.44 -37.98
N GLU A 145 20.43 -24.07 -37.64
CA GLU A 145 20.77 -23.61 -36.30
C GLU A 145 20.01 -22.35 -35.89
N ILE A 146 19.81 -21.41 -36.82
CA ILE A 146 19.03 -20.21 -36.58
C ILE A 146 17.53 -20.54 -36.39
N MET A 147 17.00 -21.48 -37.18
CA MET A 147 15.60 -21.94 -37.05
C MET A 147 15.36 -22.56 -35.68
N GLU A 148 16.24 -23.43 -35.18
CA GLU A 148 16.13 -24.02 -33.84
C GLU A 148 16.13 -22.95 -32.74
N ARG A 149 17.00 -21.93 -32.83
CA ARG A 149 17.01 -20.80 -31.88
C ARG A 149 15.72 -19.99 -31.94
N ARG A 150 15.19 -19.77 -33.16
CA ARG A 150 13.94 -19.05 -33.36
C ARG A 150 12.73 -19.78 -32.74
N GLU A 151 12.65 -21.11 -32.99
CA GLU A 151 11.58 -21.93 -32.37
C GLU A 151 11.64 -21.88 -30.86
N GLY A 152 12.81 -22.01 -30.25
CA GLY A 152 12.96 -21.86 -28.80
C GLY A 152 12.61 -20.45 -28.27
N ALA A 153 12.86 -19.38 -29.06
CA ALA A 153 12.45 -18.04 -28.71
C ALA A 153 10.91 -17.88 -28.81
N GLN A 154 10.27 -18.45 -29.83
CA GLN A 154 8.82 -18.44 -29.99
C GLN A 154 8.10 -19.18 -28.85
N GLU A 155 8.61 -20.34 -28.45
CA GLU A 155 8.08 -21.09 -27.29
C GLU A 155 8.17 -20.26 -26.01
N ARG A 156 9.29 -19.58 -25.76
CA ARG A 156 9.44 -18.70 -24.60
C ARG A 156 8.46 -17.52 -24.62
N VAL A 157 8.25 -16.90 -25.79
CA VAL A 157 7.26 -15.80 -25.95
C VAL A 157 5.85 -16.31 -25.66
N ALA A 158 5.47 -17.49 -26.16
CA ALA A 158 4.17 -18.09 -25.91
C ALA A 158 3.96 -18.37 -24.41
N GLU A 159 4.93 -19.03 -23.76
CA GLU A 159 4.88 -19.31 -22.31
C GLU A 159 4.77 -18.03 -21.48
N LEU A 160 5.61 -17.02 -21.76
CA LEU A 160 5.59 -15.77 -21.02
C LEU A 160 4.27 -14.99 -21.24
N THR A 161 3.71 -15.05 -22.44
CA THR A 161 2.41 -14.43 -22.73
C THR A 161 1.30 -15.05 -21.90
N GLU A 162 1.26 -16.37 -21.80
CA GLU A 162 0.29 -17.07 -20.93
C GLU A 162 0.48 -16.72 -19.45
N ARG A 163 1.72 -16.67 -18.99
CA ARG A 163 2.05 -16.31 -17.59
C ARG A 163 1.66 -14.88 -17.28
N VAL A 164 1.93 -13.92 -18.17
CA VAL A 164 1.50 -12.52 -18.05
C VAL A 164 -0.03 -12.44 -17.94
N ALA A 165 -0.76 -13.13 -18.81
CA ALA A 165 -2.21 -13.16 -18.78
C ALA A 165 -2.76 -13.76 -17.48
N ALA A 166 -2.17 -14.85 -16.99
CA ALA A 166 -2.57 -15.51 -15.75
C ALA A 166 -2.33 -14.63 -14.51
N VAL A 167 -1.19 -13.93 -14.44
CA VAL A 167 -0.90 -13.02 -13.32
C VAL A 167 -1.76 -11.76 -13.43
N GLN A 168 -1.99 -11.23 -14.63
CA GLN A 168 -2.91 -10.09 -14.82
C GLN A 168 -4.31 -10.42 -14.31
N ALA A 169 -4.85 -11.60 -14.62
CA ALA A 169 -6.15 -12.02 -14.13
C ALA A 169 -6.22 -12.08 -12.58
N LYS A 170 -5.12 -12.46 -11.93
CA LYS A 170 -5.04 -12.43 -10.45
C LYS A 170 -5.01 -11.01 -9.90
N VAL A 171 -4.31 -10.08 -10.56
CA VAL A 171 -4.32 -8.66 -10.19
C VAL A 171 -5.73 -8.09 -10.31
N ASP A 172 -6.43 -8.40 -11.40
CA ASP A 172 -7.78 -7.92 -11.64
C ASP A 172 -8.77 -8.47 -10.60
N ASP A 173 -8.68 -9.75 -10.24
CA ASP A 173 -9.50 -10.36 -9.19
C ASP A 173 -9.23 -9.75 -7.81
N ALA A 174 -7.95 -9.62 -7.42
CA ALA A 174 -7.58 -9.01 -6.15
C ALA A 174 -8.03 -7.54 -6.07
N THR A 175 -7.96 -6.82 -7.19
CA THR A 175 -8.45 -5.45 -7.33
C THR A 175 -9.96 -5.37 -7.14
N ALA A 176 -10.71 -6.28 -7.77
CA ALA A 176 -12.16 -6.34 -7.63
C ALA A 176 -12.59 -6.66 -6.19
N ARG A 177 -11.89 -7.59 -5.50
CA ARG A 177 -12.13 -7.90 -4.08
C ARG A 177 -11.85 -6.70 -3.18
N ARG A 178 -10.73 -6.00 -3.38
CA ARG A 178 -10.39 -4.76 -2.66
C ARG A 178 -11.47 -3.71 -2.85
N ASP A 179 -11.92 -3.48 -4.08
CA ASP A 179 -12.90 -2.45 -4.41
C ASP A 179 -14.27 -2.76 -3.77
N ALA A 180 -14.69 -4.02 -3.80
CA ALA A 180 -15.91 -4.46 -3.13
C ALA A 180 -15.83 -4.26 -1.61
N ALA A 181 -14.74 -4.71 -0.97
CA ALA A 181 -14.52 -4.52 0.47
C ALA A 181 -14.45 -3.03 0.86
N THR A 182 -13.81 -2.21 0.03
CA THR A 182 -13.73 -0.75 0.23
C THR A 182 -15.11 -0.11 0.14
N ALA A 183 -15.93 -0.49 -0.85
CA ALA A 183 -17.29 0.03 -1.01
C ALA A 183 -18.18 -0.30 0.19
N GLU A 184 -18.08 -1.50 0.74
CA GLU A 184 -18.82 -1.90 1.97
C GLU A 184 -18.39 -1.05 3.17
N LEU A 185 -17.08 -0.87 3.39
CA LEU A 185 -16.55 -0.06 4.49
C LEU A 185 -16.94 1.41 4.34
N ASP A 186 -16.91 1.96 3.13
CA ASP A 186 -17.29 3.34 2.84
C ASP A 186 -18.81 3.56 3.04
N ALA A 187 -19.65 2.59 2.70
CA ALA A 187 -21.09 2.64 2.95
C ALA A 187 -21.41 2.61 4.45
N GLU A 188 -20.72 1.75 5.22
CA GLU A 188 -20.85 1.73 6.68
C GLU A 188 -20.36 3.05 7.29
N ALA A 189 -19.21 3.57 6.87
CA ALA A 189 -18.66 4.84 7.35
C ALA A 189 -19.61 6.03 7.07
N ALA A 190 -20.27 6.04 5.91
CA ALA A 190 -21.28 7.05 5.58
C ALA A 190 -22.49 7.00 6.52
N THR A 191 -22.95 5.80 6.89
CA THR A 191 -24.03 5.61 7.86
C THR A 191 -23.62 6.10 9.24
N VAL A 192 -22.47 5.67 9.76
CA VAL A 192 -21.94 6.08 11.07
C VAL A 192 -21.70 7.59 11.12
N THR A 193 -21.28 8.21 10.01
CA THR A 193 -21.09 9.67 9.91
C THR A 193 -22.41 10.41 10.06
N LYS A 194 -23.50 9.92 9.46
CA LYS A 194 -24.84 10.50 9.63
C LYS A 194 -25.31 10.36 11.08
N ASP A 195 -25.14 9.19 11.68
CA ASP A 195 -25.52 8.96 13.08
C ASP A 195 -24.75 9.91 14.02
N ARG A 196 -23.44 10.08 13.76
CA ARG A 196 -22.62 11.06 14.49
C ARG A 196 -23.14 12.48 14.37
N GLN A 197 -23.56 12.90 13.18
CA GLN A 197 -24.13 14.24 12.97
C GLN A 197 -25.40 14.42 13.77
N VAL A 198 -26.32 13.48 13.75
CA VAL A 198 -27.58 13.51 14.50
C VAL A 198 -27.32 13.65 16.01
N VAL A 199 -26.39 12.87 16.56
CA VAL A 199 -26.04 12.95 17.99
C VAL A 199 -25.34 14.27 18.32
N ALA A 200 -24.46 14.77 17.43
CA ALA A 200 -23.71 16.00 17.63
C ALA A 200 -24.59 17.26 17.58
N GLU A 201 -25.66 17.27 16.78
CA GLU A 201 -26.57 18.42 16.63
C GLU A 201 -27.29 18.79 17.92
N VAL A 202 -27.50 17.84 18.82
CA VAL A 202 -28.19 18.09 20.11
C VAL A 202 -27.22 18.45 21.24
N ILE A 203 -25.91 18.45 21.00
CA ILE A 203 -24.88 18.80 21.97
C ILE A 203 -24.56 20.30 21.86
N PRO A 204 -24.43 21.05 23.00
CA PRO A 204 -24.02 22.45 22.96
C PRO A 204 -22.71 22.65 22.20
N ALA A 205 -22.67 23.65 21.31
CA ALA A 205 -21.57 23.90 20.41
C ALA A 205 -20.19 24.04 21.09
N ASP A 206 -20.17 24.71 22.28
CA ASP A 206 -18.92 24.89 23.02
C ASP A 206 -18.40 23.58 23.61
N LEU A 207 -19.29 22.70 24.05
CA LEU A 207 -18.93 21.35 24.54
C LEU A 207 -18.40 20.47 23.40
N LEU A 208 -19.06 20.47 22.27
CA LEU A 208 -18.64 19.74 21.10
C LEU A 208 -17.29 20.25 20.58
N LYS A 209 -17.08 21.56 20.53
CA LYS A 209 -15.81 22.18 20.14
C LYS A 209 -14.66 21.77 21.07
N LEU A 210 -14.90 21.74 22.38
CA LEU A 210 -13.92 21.25 23.35
C LEU A 210 -13.59 19.77 23.10
N TYR A 211 -14.62 18.96 22.90
CA TYR A 211 -14.47 17.53 22.58
C TYR A 211 -13.62 17.32 21.33
N ASP A 212 -13.96 17.96 20.20
CA ASP A 212 -13.24 17.81 18.93
C ASP A 212 -11.77 18.25 19.06
N LYS A 213 -11.50 19.35 19.80
CA LYS A 213 -10.13 19.78 20.11
C LYS A 213 -9.34 18.70 20.86
N LEU A 214 -9.93 18.14 21.91
CA LEU A 214 -9.28 17.13 22.73
C LEU A 214 -9.12 15.81 21.95
N ARG A 215 -10.12 15.42 21.17
CA ARG A 215 -10.05 14.26 20.29
C ARG A 215 -8.86 14.34 19.34
N ALA A 216 -8.66 15.49 18.70
CA ALA A 216 -7.52 15.71 17.81
C ALA A 216 -6.16 15.63 18.53
N GLN A 217 -6.09 16.09 19.78
CA GLN A 217 -4.85 16.13 20.57
C GLN A 217 -4.53 14.81 21.29
N GLN A 218 -5.53 13.99 21.57
CA GLN A 218 -5.44 12.83 22.45
C GLN A 218 -5.61 11.48 21.71
N GLY A 219 -5.17 11.43 20.44
CA GLY A 219 -5.16 10.18 19.68
C GLY A 219 -6.56 9.63 19.34
N GLY A 220 -7.51 10.52 19.05
CA GLY A 220 -8.86 10.11 18.63
C GLY A 220 -9.87 9.94 19.77
N VAL A 221 -9.48 10.15 21.04
CA VAL A 221 -10.37 10.03 22.20
C VAL A 221 -10.45 11.35 22.92
N GLY A 222 -11.59 12.07 22.81
CA GLY A 222 -11.83 13.37 23.43
C GLY A 222 -12.55 13.28 24.77
N ALA A 223 -13.44 12.31 24.96
CA ALA A 223 -14.20 12.05 26.16
C ALA A 223 -14.04 10.60 26.65
N ALA A 224 -14.06 10.43 27.94
CA ALA A 224 -13.94 9.11 28.57
C ALA A 224 -14.89 8.99 29.76
N ARG A 225 -15.51 7.84 29.94
CA ARG A 225 -16.34 7.54 31.08
C ARG A 225 -15.49 7.41 32.35
N LEU A 226 -15.99 7.96 33.44
CA LEU A 226 -15.51 7.62 34.77
C LEU A 226 -16.21 6.34 35.23
N TYR A 227 -15.45 5.24 35.37
CA TYR A 227 -15.95 3.95 35.80
C TYR A 227 -15.25 3.52 37.08
N GLN A 228 -16.01 3.31 38.19
CA GLN A 228 -15.47 2.87 39.48
C GLN A 228 -14.19 3.65 39.89
N ARG A 229 -14.25 4.97 39.83
CA ARG A 229 -13.14 5.91 40.10
C ARG A 229 -11.95 5.81 39.16
N ARG A 230 -12.10 5.16 38.00
CA ARG A 230 -11.07 5.03 36.98
C ARG A 230 -11.46 5.76 35.71
N CYS A 231 -10.54 6.50 35.13
CA CYS A 231 -10.71 7.09 33.80
C CYS A 231 -10.55 6.01 32.72
N GLU A 232 -11.61 5.70 31.95
CA GLU A 232 -11.50 4.72 30.86
C GLU A 232 -10.63 5.18 29.67
N GLY A 233 -10.32 6.47 29.59
CA GLY A 233 -9.46 6.99 28.53
C GLY A 233 -7.97 6.71 28.71
N CYS A 234 -7.44 6.82 29.95
CA CYS A 234 -6.05 6.50 30.29
C CYS A 234 -5.91 5.24 31.15
N ARG A 235 -7.03 4.70 31.63
CA ARG A 235 -7.13 3.52 32.51
C ARG A 235 -6.48 3.70 33.90
N LEU A 236 -6.16 4.93 34.30
CA LEU A 236 -5.63 5.24 35.62
C LEU A 236 -6.79 5.50 36.59
N GLU A 237 -6.58 5.06 37.84
CA GLU A 237 -7.51 5.32 38.93
C GLU A 237 -7.28 6.75 39.45
N LEU A 238 -8.38 7.45 39.79
CA LEU A 238 -8.32 8.76 40.40
C LEU A 238 -7.87 8.62 41.87
N ASN A 239 -7.00 9.52 42.30
CA ASN A 239 -6.60 9.57 43.70
C ASN A 239 -7.75 10.10 44.58
N MET A 240 -7.62 10.01 45.91
CA MET A 240 -8.68 10.38 46.83
C MET A 240 -9.05 11.88 46.80
N ALA A 241 -8.07 12.75 46.47
CA ALA A 241 -8.33 14.19 46.33
C ALA A 241 -9.13 14.44 45.03
N GLU A 242 -8.71 13.88 43.89
CA GLU A 242 -9.44 13.97 42.62
C GLU A 242 -10.89 13.45 42.76
N VAL A 243 -11.10 12.34 43.48
CA VAL A 243 -12.44 11.79 43.75
C VAL A 243 -13.26 12.78 44.59
N GLY A 244 -12.64 13.44 45.57
CA GLY A 244 -13.26 14.48 46.36
C GLY A 244 -13.71 15.66 45.52
N ASP A 245 -12.85 16.15 44.63
CA ASP A 245 -13.14 17.27 43.72
C ASP A 245 -14.25 16.92 42.73
N VAL A 246 -14.23 15.71 42.14
CA VAL A 246 -15.28 15.23 41.24
C VAL A 246 -16.65 15.14 41.94
N ARG A 247 -16.67 14.74 43.24
CA ARG A 247 -17.91 14.72 44.06
C ARG A 247 -18.42 16.10 44.40
N ALA A 248 -17.50 17.02 44.70
CA ALA A 248 -17.86 18.40 45.10
C ALA A 248 -18.32 19.25 43.91
N ALA A 249 -17.89 18.92 42.70
CA ALA A 249 -18.22 19.65 41.49
C ALA A 249 -19.71 19.53 41.14
N SER A 250 -20.32 20.67 40.72
CA SER A 250 -21.70 20.68 40.22
C SER A 250 -21.91 19.63 39.13
N PRO A 251 -23.07 18.98 39.04
CA PRO A 251 -23.39 18.04 37.95
C PRO A 251 -23.18 18.62 36.55
N ASP A 252 -23.40 19.92 36.37
CA ASP A 252 -23.23 20.62 35.09
C ASP A 252 -21.78 20.96 34.76
N THR A 253 -20.86 20.87 35.73
CA THR A 253 -19.45 21.18 35.47
C THR A 253 -18.80 20.09 34.57
N VAL A 254 -18.23 20.52 33.48
CA VAL A 254 -17.45 19.65 32.58
C VAL A 254 -16.08 19.41 33.19
N LEU A 255 -15.86 18.20 33.65
CA LEU A 255 -14.60 17.76 34.27
C LEU A 255 -13.60 17.23 33.25
N ARG A 256 -12.31 17.29 33.60
CA ARG A 256 -11.23 16.71 32.80
C ARG A 256 -10.37 15.83 33.68
N CYS A 257 -9.90 14.73 33.12
CA CYS A 257 -8.95 13.87 33.80
C CYS A 257 -7.58 14.57 33.95
N GLU A 258 -7.03 14.63 35.15
CA GLU A 258 -5.76 15.32 35.41
C GLU A 258 -4.59 14.65 34.68
N ASN A 259 -4.64 13.33 34.50
CA ASN A 259 -3.57 12.57 33.87
C ASN A 259 -3.58 12.68 32.32
N CYS A 260 -4.74 12.63 31.68
CA CYS A 260 -4.83 12.56 30.22
C CYS A 260 -5.59 13.71 29.58
N HIS A 261 -6.11 14.62 30.37
CA HIS A 261 -6.84 15.83 29.97
C HIS A 261 -8.10 15.63 29.13
N ARG A 262 -8.57 14.40 28.95
CA ARG A 262 -9.84 14.08 28.27
C ARG A 262 -11.02 14.54 29.11
N ILE A 263 -12.15 14.84 28.48
CA ILE A 263 -13.39 15.10 29.21
C ILE A 263 -13.75 13.84 30.01
N LEU A 264 -13.94 14.01 31.32
CA LEU A 264 -14.27 12.92 32.23
C LEU A 264 -15.79 12.96 32.52
N VAL A 265 -16.49 12.02 31.90
CA VAL A 265 -17.96 11.97 32.00
C VAL A 265 -18.37 11.12 33.17
N ARG A 266 -19.18 11.72 34.06
CA ARG A 266 -19.81 11.05 35.21
C ARG A 266 -21.03 10.25 34.77
N THR A 267 -21.15 9.04 35.29
CA THR A 267 -22.29 8.12 35.06
C THR A 267 -22.71 7.50 36.39
N SER A 268 -23.82 6.76 36.42
CA SER A 268 -24.23 5.97 37.58
C SER A 268 -23.19 4.94 38.03
N GLU A 269 -22.25 4.57 37.16
CA GLU A 269 -21.20 3.60 37.44
C GLU A 269 -19.87 4.22 37.87
N SER A 270 -19.85 5.54 38.12
CA SER A 270 -18.61 6.27 38.46
C SER A 270 -18.00 5.88 39.80
N GLY A 271 -18.77 5.28 40.71
CA GLY A 271 -18.31 4.89 42.06
C GLY A 271 -17.99 6.08 42.98
N LEU A 272 -18.72 7.17 42.82
CA LEU A 272 -18.57 8.43 43.55
C LEU A 272 -19.36 8.42 44.88
#